data_b40788247285cc16455beaf81e74480e
#
_entry.id   b40788247285cc16455beaf81e74480e
#
_cell.length_a   1.000
_cell.length_b   1.000
_cell.length_c   1.000
_cell.angle_alpha   90.00
_cell.angle_beta   90.00
_cell.angle_gamma   90.00
#
_symmetry.space_group_name_H-M   'P 1'
#
loop_
_entity.id
_entity.type
_entity.pdbx_description
1 polymer ?
#
loop_
_entity_poly.entity_id
_entity_poly.type
_entity_poly.pdbx_seq_one_letter_code
_entity_poly.pdbx_strand_id
1 'polypeptide(L)'
;MAPKIEPKVYVGIGLDFETGGLDPQTCACTQIAVQAVRLDTWQVIDQYQAYIYPYNRQTAGLNVKKILRTRSELAKEEQTPMQYDENALKYSAITKDMLHSRGLDLKLVATDIIEFAKRNTKSSGKQCKPILIGQNIPFDIGFLQQMMNYAGLMAEFEKTFAGTKDYYGHFQPHYIDTILIGRLAFAADKEVTSYKLEIVASQLGVDLDDAHDAAADVTATLDVLGVYTSRLRNNEGATMVTQQRDKTRKHFKI
;
A
#
# COMPACT_ATOMS: atom_id res chain seq x y z
N MET A 1 -11.27 -36.85 -20.28
CA MET A 1 -11.15 -35.38 -20.50
C MET A 1 -10.16 -34.83 -19.51
N ALA A 2 -9.14 -34.15 -19.96
CA ALA A 2 -8.23 -33.45 -19.03
C ALA A 2 -9.01 -32.37 -18.25
N PRO A 3 -8.79 -32.18 -16.95
CA PRO A 3 -9.48 -31.15 -16.20
C PRO A 3 -9.17 -29.79 -16.83
N LYS A 4 -10.22 -29.02 -17.12
CA LYS A 4 -10.07 -27.64 -17.60
C LYS A 4 -9.44 -26.82 -16.48
N ILE A 5 -8.16 -26.45 -16.61
CA ILE A 5 -7.48 -25.59 -15.66
C ILE A 5 -8.04 -24.19 -15.88
N GLU A 6 -8.88 -23.72 -14.97
CA GLU A 6 -9.33 -22.33 -15.01
C GLU A 6 -8.15 -21.38 -14.71
N PRO A 7 -7.99 -20.31 -15.49
CA PRO A 7 -6.93 -19.34 -15.24
C PRO A 7 -7.12 -18.70 -13.87
N LYS A 8 -6.03 -18.59 -13.12
CA LYS A 8 -6.05 -17.92 -11.80
C LYS A 8 -6.22 -16.42 -11.98
N VAL A 9 -7.09 -15.83 -11.18
CA VAL A 9 -7.29 -14.39 -11.10
C VAL A 9 -6.45 -13.84 -9.95
N TYR A 10 -5.54 -12.93 -10.28
CA TYR A 10 -4.72 -12.22 -9.31
C TYR A 10 -5.32 -10.85 -9.05
N VAL A 11 -5.32 -10.44 -7.79
CA VAL A 11 -5.87 -9.17 -7.34
C VAL A 11 -4.78 -8.35 -6.65
N GLY A 12 -4.73 -7.08 -6.96
CA GLY A 12 -4.01 -6.06 -6.20
C GLY A 12 -4.99 -5.23 -5.38
N ILE A 13 -4.52 -4.71 -4.26
CA ILE A 13 -5.26 -3.74 -3.45
C ILE A 13 -4.49 -2.43 -3.49
N GLY A 14 -5.02 -1.46 -4.24
CA GLY A 14 -4.60 -0.07 -4.19
C GLY A 14 -4.88 0.48 -2.81
N LEU A 15 -3.94 1.20 -2.23
CA LEU A 15 -3.98 1.70 -0.86
C LEU A 15 -3.37 3.09 -0.80
N ASP A 16 -4.04 3.98 -0.09
CA ASP A 16 -3.53 5.28 0.30
C ASP A 16 -4.05 5.69 1.68
N PHE A 17 -3.24 6.41 2.45
CA PHE A 17 -3.58 6.96 3.74
C PHE A 17 -3.41 8.47 3.77
N GLU A 18 -4.41 9.16 4.27
CA GLU A 18 -4.18 10.46 4.85
C GLU A 18 -3.77 10.30 6.32
N THR A 19 -2.81 11.09 6.74
CA THR A 19 -2.18 10.92 8.05
C THR A 19 -2.02 12.23 8.81
N GLY A 20 -1.89 12.13 10.12
CA GLY A 20 -1.58 13.26 10.99
C GLY A 20 -0.08 13.65 11.01
N GLY A 21 0.73 13.10 10.10
CA GLY A 21 2.15 13.40 9.97
C GLY A 21 2.94 12.24 9.37
N LEU A 22 4.28 12.31 9.40
CA LEU A 22 5.12 11.41 8.60
C LEU A 22 5.57 10.12 9.32
N ASP A 23 5.51 10.07 10.64
CA ASP A 23 6.03 8.95 11.42
C ASP A 23 4.90 8.06 11.96
N PRO A 24 4.76 6.81 11.45
CA PRO A 24 3.72 5.90 11.91
C PRO A 24 3.87 5.47 13.38
N GLN A 25 5.00 5.75 14.05
CA GLN A 25 5.12 5.45 15.48
C GLN A 25 4.46 6.52 16.35
N THR A 26 4.31 7.73 15.84
CA THR A 26 3.83 8.88 16.62
C THR A 26 2.59 9.53 16.05
N CYS A 27 2.39 9.47 14.73
CA CYS A 27 1.31 10.14 14.02
C CYS A 27 0.15 9.19 13.74
N ALA A 28 -1.06 9.75 13.68
CA ALA A 28 -2.29 9.00 13.44
C ALA A 28 -2.54 8.75 11.97
N CYS A 29 -3.26 7.66 11.66
CA CYS A 29 -4.03 7.56 10.43
C CYS A 29 -5.30 8.42 10.57
N THR A 30 -5.66 9.18 9.54
CA THR A 30 -6.86 10.04 9.54
C THR A 30 -7.92 9.56 8.56
N GLN A 31 -7.50 9.07 7.40
CA GLN A 31 -8.36 8.47 6.39
C GLN A 31 -7.61 7.30 5.75
N ILE A 32 -8.34 6.30 5.30
CA ILE A 32 -7.84 5.22 4.45
C ILE A 32 -8.76 5.04 3.26
N ALA A 33 -8.17 4.82 2.09
CA ALA A 33 -8.88 4.32 0.93
C ALA A 33 -8.21 3.07 0.38
N VAL A 34 -9.02 2.13 -0.07
CA VAL A 34 -8.55 0.92 -0.76
C VAL A 34 -9.45 0.61 -1.96
N GLN A 35 -8.84 0.15 -3.04
CA GLN A 35 -9.54 -0.36 -4.21
C GLN A 35 -8.95 -1.72 -4.60
N ALA A 36 -9.80 -2.72 -4.78
CA ALA A 36 -9.41 -4.02 -5.29
C ALA A 36 -9.44 -4.00 -6.83
N VAL A 37 -8.34 -4.37 -7.45
CA VAL A 37 -8.18 -4.35 -8.91
C VAL A 37 -7.69 -5.70 -9.42
N ARG A 38 -8.24 -6.16 -10.53
CA ARG A 38 -7.73 -7.32 -11.26
C ARG A 38 -6.43 -6.97 -11.97
N LEU A 39 -5.36 -7.73 -11.73
CA LEU A 39 -4.04 -7.44 -12.31
C LEU A 39 -3.92 -7.80 -13.80
N ASP A 40 -4.85 -8.58 -14.34
CA ASP A 40 -4.89 -8.95 -15.76
C ASP A 40 -5.57 -7.88 -16.62
N THR A 41 -6.60 -7.21 -16.10
CA THR A 41 -7.46 -6.28 -16.83
C THR A 41 -7.42 -4.84 -16.32
N TRP A 42 -6.88 -4.60 -15.14
CA TRP A 42 -6.94 -3.32 -14.39
C TRP A 42 -8.37 -2.88 -14.02
N GLN A 43 -9.33 -3.78 -14.10
CA GLN A 43 -10.70 -3.52 -13.67
C GLN A 43 -10.76 -3.42 -12.14
N VAL A 44 -11.22 -2.28 -11.63
CA VAL A 44 -11.60 -2.12 -10.22
C VAL A 44 -12.87 -2.95 -9.97
N ILE A 45 -12.85 -3.81 -8.96
CA ILE A 45 -13.93 -4.75 -8.64
C ILE A 45 -14.60 -4.47 -7.30
N ASP A 46 -13.97 -3.67 -6.44
CA ASP A 46 -14.49 -3.27 -5.13
C ASP A 46 -13.72 -2.07 -4.59
N GLN A 47 -14.34 -1.29 -3.70
CA GLN A 47 -13.70 -0.14 -3.07
C GLN A 47 -14.20 0.06 -1.64
N TYR A 48 -13.37 0.65 -0.78
CA TYR A 48 -13.72 1.01 0.58
C TYR A 48 -12.93 2.25 0.99
N GLN A 49 -13.58 3.13 1.75
CA GLN A 49 -12.98 4.35 2.30
C GLN A 49 -13.55 4.59 3.69
N ALA A 50 -12.71 5.06 4.61
CA ALA A 50 -13.15 5.43 5.95
C ALA A 50 -12.27 6.53 6.55
N TYR A 51 -12.90 7.45 7.28
CA TYR A 51 -12.22 8.29 8.28
C TYR A 51 -12.01 7.48 9.55
N ILE A 52 -10.93 7.76 10.26
CA ILE A 52 -10.56 7.04 11.49
C ILE A 52 -10.76 7.97 12.68
N TYR A 53 -11.56 7.50 13.67
CA TYR A 53 -11.78 8.26 14.91
C TYR A 53 -10.45 8.44 15.66
N PRO A 54 -10.22 9.61 16.28
CA PRO A 54 -8.99 9.85 17.04
C PRO A 54 -8.71 8.79 18.09
N TYR A 55 -7.48 8.32 18.15
CA TYR A 55 -7.05 7.23 19.02
C TYR A 55 -5.74 7.55 19.75
N ASN A 56 -5.44 6.78 20.78
CA ASN A 56 -4.23 6.91 21.56
C ASN A 56 -3.14 5.96 21.06
N ARG A 57 -1.90 6.26 21.41
CA ARG A 57 -0.77 5.36 21.23
C ARG A 57 -1.02 4.06 21.97
N GLN A 58 -0.54 2.98 21.39
CA GLN A 58 -0.53 1.68 22.03
C GLN A 58 0.91 1.17 22.04
N THR A 59 1.33 0.64 23.17
CA THR A 59 2.67 0.04 23.35
C THR A 59 2.69 -1.45 23.02
N ALA A 60 1.54 -2.08 22.94
CA ALA A 60 1.40 -3.49 22.59
C ALA A 60 1.64 -3.69 21.08
N GLY A 61 2.63 -4.52 20.74
CA GLY A 61 2.89 -4.94 19.35
C GLY A 61 3.92 -4.14 18.56
N LEU A 62 4.33 -2.97 19.01
CA LEU A 62 5.48 -2.29 18.43
C LEU A 62 6.74 -3.08 18.78
N ASN A 63 7.57 -3.40 17.77
CA ASN A 63 8.89 -4.01 17.97
C ASN A 63 9.88 -3.02 18.62
N VAL A 64 9.47 -2.43 19.71
CA VAL A 64 10.37 -1.65 20.55
C VAL A 64 11.34 -2.66 21.16
N LYS A 65 12.64 -2.50 20.90
CA LYS A 65 13.69 -3.18 21.69
C LYS A 65 13.18 -3.27 23.11
N LYS A 66 13.19 -4.47 23.73
CA LYS A 66 12.77 -4.70 25.11
C LYS A 66 13.58 -3.79 26.06
N ILE A 67 13.26 -2.53 26.07
CA ILE A 67 13.67 -1.61 27.13
C ILE A 67 12.77 -1.99 28.29
N LEU A 68 13.34 -2.40 29.42
CA LEU A 68 12.62 -2.70 30.64
C LEU A 68 11.89 -1.41 31.06
N ARG A 69 10.62 -1.30 30.66
CA ARG A 69 9.75 -0.19 31.05
C ARG A 69 8.89 -0.65 32.22
N THR A 70 8.67 0.24 33.15
CA THR A 70 7.77 -0.02 34.27
C THR A 70 6.32 -0.05 33.79
N ARG A 71 5.45 -0.78 34.50
CA ARG A 71 4.01 -0.84 34.19
C ARG A 71 3.36 0.56 34.20
N SER A 72 3.86 1.49 35.01
CA SER A 72 3.37 2.87 35.08
C SER A 72 3.79 3.72 33.85
N GLU A 73 4.97 3.47 33.27
CA GLU A 73 5.41 4.14 32.03
C GLU A 73 4.61 3.65 30.83
N LEU A 74 4.34 2.33 30.75
CA LEU A 74 3.47 1.75 29.72
C LEU A 74 2.06 2.31 29.79
N ALA A 75 1.46 2.39 31.00
CA ALA A 75 0.13 2.95 31.18
C ALA A 75 0.02 4.45 30.83
N LYS A 76 1.11 5.21 31.02
CA LYS A 76 1.16 6.63 30.58
C LYS A 76 1.24 6.77 29.07
N GLU A 77 2.01 5.91 28.40
CA GLU A 77 2.10 5.90 26.92
C GLU A 77 0.76 5.55 26.27
N GLU A 78 0.02 4.57 26.83
CA GLU A 78 -1.31 4.19 26.34
C GLU A 78 -2.36 5.29 26.48
N GLN A 79 -2.12 6.30 27.33
CA GLN A 79 -2.97 7.48 27.47
C GLN A 79 -2.51 8.65 26.58
N THR A 80 -1.38 8.52 25.90
CA THR A 80 -0.86 9.59 25.04
C THR A 80 -1.60 9.57 23.69
N PRO A 81 -2.28 10.67 23.31
CA PRO A 81 -2.91 10.75 22.01
C PRO A 81 -1.89 10.60 20.87
N MET A 82 -2.32 10.05 19.75
CA MET A 82 -1.56 10.14 18.50
C MET A 82 -1.44 11.59 18.07
N GLN A 83 -0.38 11.91 17.32
CA GLN A 83 -0.15 13.27 16.83
C GLN A 83 -0.96 13.55 15.57
N TYR A 84 -1.45 14.79 15.49
CA TYR A 84 -2.18 15.35 14.36
C TYR A 84 -1.56 16.71 14.05
N ASP A 85 -0.60 16.74 13.12
CA ASP A 85 0.04 17.97 12.64
C ASP A 85 -0.95 18.82 11.86
N GLU A 86 -1.04 20.10 12.17
CA GLU A 86 -2.00 21.00 11.52
C GLU A 86 -1.73 21.20 10.03
N ASN A 87 -0.47 21.14 9.60
CA ASN A 87 -0.14 21.27 8.19
C ASN A 87 -0.54 19.99 7.41
N ALA A 88 -0.32 18.81 8.01
CA ALA A 88 -0.78 17.56 7.42
C ALA A 88 -2.30 17.54 7.26
N LEU A 89 -3.05 17.94 8.30
CA LEU A 89 -4.51 18.04 8.23
C LEU A 89 -5.01 19.06 7.21
N LYS A 90 -4.33 20.21 7.09
CA LYS A 90 -4.65 21.21 6.06
C LYS A 90 -4.40 20.71 4.66
N TYR A 91 -3.34 19.93 4.48
CA TYR A 91 -2.96 19.38 3.18
C TYR A 91 -4.02 18.41 2.65
N SER A 92 -4.55 17.55 3.52
CA SER A 92 -5.63 16.60 3.18
C SER A 92 -7.03 17.19 3.34
N ALA A 93 -7.19 18.47 3.68
CA ALA A 93 -8.47 19.11 4.00
C ALA A 93 -9.29 18.39 5.09
N ILE A 94 -8.67 17.55 5.90
CA ILE A 94 -9.30 16.82 7.01
C ILE A 94 -9.25 17.67 8.28
N THR A 95 -10.36 17.74 8.99
CA THR A 95 -10.44 18.43 10.28
C THR A 95 -10.66 17.46 11.43
N LYS A 96 -10.25 17.85 12.64
CA LYS A 96 -10.52 17.03 13.83
C LYS A 96 -12.01 16.81 14.06
N ASP A 97 -12.84 17.80 13.74
CA ASP A 97 -14.30 17.68 13.84
C ASP A 97 -14.85 16.63 12.86
N MET A 98 -14.30 16.54 11.65
CA MET A 98 -14.66 15.48 10.71
C MET A 98 -14.28 14.10 11.29
N LEU A 99 -13.08 13.96 11.87
CA LEU A 99 -12.67 12.71 12.48
C LEU A 99 -13.55 12.31 13.67
N HIS A 100 -13.97 13.28 14.50
CA HIS A 100 -14.88 13.02 15.61
C HIS A 100 -16.31 12.70 15.17
N SER A 101 -16.79 13.31 14.09
CA SER A 101 -18.19 13.14 13.64
C SER A 101 -18.39 11.98 12.65
N ARG A 102 -17.39 11.63 11.86
CA ARG A 102 -17.47 10.64 10.78
C ARG A 102 -16.50 9.47 10.95
N GLY A 103 -15.52 9.62 11.82
CA GLY A 103 -14.47 8.60 12.02
C GLY A 103 -15.03 7.33 12.65
N LEU A 104 -14.58 6.21 12.13
CA LEU A 104 -14.84 4.88 12.66
C LEU A 104 -13.73 4.45 13.62
N ASP A 105 -14.05 3.57 14.54
CA ASP A 105 -13.04 2.97 15.41
C ASP A 105 -11.93 2.26 14.60
N LEU A 106 -10.68 2.49 14.98
CA LEU A 106 -9.51 1.97 14.26
C LEU A 106 -9.55 0.44 14.10
N LYS A 107 -10.01 -0.30 15.12
CA LYS A 107 -10.10 -1.76 15.06
C LYS A 107 -11.20 -2.20 14.10
N LEU A 108 -12.30 -1.47 14.02
CA LEU A 108 -13.36 -1.73 13.05
C LEU A 108 -12.81 -1.55 11.63
N VAL A 109 -12.15 -0.41 11.35
CA VAL A 109 -11.55 -0.15 10.04
C VAL A 109 -10.51 -1.22 9.68
N ALA A 110 -9.63 -1.60 10.61
CA ALA A 110 -8.66 -2.67 10.38
C ALA A 110 -9.33 -4.02 10.06
N THR A 111 -10.44 -4.33 10.73
CA THR A 111 -11.23 -5.54 10.45
C THR A 111 -11.85 -5.47 9.06
N ASP A 112 -12.43 -4.33 8.68
CA ASP A 112 -13.02 -4.12 7.37
C ASP A 112 -11.99 -4.29 6.25
N ILE A 113 -10.76 -3.81 6.42
CA ILE A 113 -9.66 -4.00 5.47
C ILE A 113 -9.30 -5.50 5.30
N ILE A 114 -9.25 -6.25 6.39
CA ILE A 114 -9.02 -7.71 6.32
C ILE A 114 -10.15 -8.40 5.58
N GLU A 115 -11.41 -8.08 5.90
CA GLU A 115 -12.57 -8.68 5.22
C GLU A 115 -12.68 -8.22 3.76
N PHE A 116 -12.33 -6.96 3.46
CA PHE A 116 -12.20 -6.44 2.09
C PHE A 116 -11.21 -7.29 1.27
N ALA A 117 -10.03 -7.55 1.80
CA ALA A 117 -9.02 -8.36 1.11
C ALA A 117 -9.47 -9.82 0.93
N LYS A 118 -10.11 -10.42 1.94
CA LYS A 118 -10.63 -11.79 1.87
C LYS A 118 -11.70 -11.94 0.77
N ARG A 119 -12.74 -11.08 0.75
CA ARG A 119 -13.83 -11.17 -0.23
C ARG A 119 -13.38 -10.89 -1.66
N ASN A 120 -12.28 -10.17 -1.82
CA ASN A 120 -11.69 -9.85 -3.12
C ASN A 120 -10.60 -10.83 -3.57
N THR A 121 -10.21 -11.81 -2.76
CA THR A 121 -9.33 -12.91 -3.18
C THR A 121 -10.11 -13.88 -4.06
N LYS A 122 -9.90 -13.84 -5.38
CA LYS A 122 -10.72 -14.55 -6.38
C LYS A 122 -10.25 -15.97 -6.69
N SER A 123 -9.04 -16.35 -6.30
CA SER A 123 -8.48 -17.68 -6.54
C SER A 123 -7.77 -18.22 -5.30
N SER A 124 -7.76 -19.53 -5.13
CA SER A 124 -7.07 -20.17 -4.00
C SER A 124 -5.56 -20.33 -4.24
N GLY A 125 -4.81 -20.36 -3.16
CA GLY A 125 -3.36 -20.59 -3.15
C GLY A 125 -2.56 -19.36 -2.66
N LYS A 126 -1.38 -19.62 -2.11
CA LYS A 126 -0.54 -18.55 -1.54
C LYS A 126 -0.22 -17.42 -2.52
N GLN A 127 0.01 -17.78 -3.80
CA GLN A 127 0.30 -16.82 -4.86
C GLN A 127 -0.90 -15.98 -5.29
N CYS A 128 -2.12 -16.34 -4.88
CA CYS A 128 -3.34 -15.61 -5.20
C CYS A 128 -3.77 -14.66 -4.09
N LYS A 129 -3.04 -14.63 -2.98
CA LYS A 129 -3.25 -13.59 -1.96
C LYS A 129 -3.01 -12.21 -2.58
N PRO A 130 -3.83 -11.21 -2.25
CA PRO A 130 -3.66 -9.87 -2.81
C PRO A 130 -2.32 -9.26 -2.40
N ILE A 131 -1.75 -8.49 -3.31
CA ILE A 131 -0.58 -7.63 -3.08
C ILE A 131 -1.03 -6.19 -2.90
N LEU A 132 -0.24 -5.39 -2.20
CA LEU A 132 -0.51 -3.96 -2.03
C LEU A 132 0.01 -3.16 -3.24
N ILE A 133 -0.68 -2.08 -3.58
CA ILE A 133 -0.30 -1.16 -4.67
C ILE A 133 -0.44 0.26 -4.15
N GLY A 134 0.53 1.12 -4.42
CA GLY A 134 0.43 2.54 -4.06
C GLY A 134 1.56 3.38 -4.64
N GLN A 135 1.44 4.67 -4.44
CA GLN A 135 2.45 5.67 -4.77
C GLN A 135 3.32 5.89 -3.53
N ASN A 136 4.63 5.59 -3.60
CA ASN A 136 5.49 5.59 -2.40
C ASN A 136 4.93 4.70 -1.28
N ILE A 137 4.35 3.60 -1.66
CA ILE A 137 3.58 2.66 -0.81
C ILE A 137 4.30 2.21 0.48
N PRO A 138 5.65 2.18 0.60
CA PRO A 138 6.30 1.87 1.88
C PRO A 138 5.88 2.79 3.03
N PHE A 139 5.53 4.04 2.74
CA PHE A 139 4.98 4.98 3.71
C PHE A 139 3.64 4.47 4.27
N ASP A 140 2.71 4.15 3.39
CA ASP A 140 1.37 3.66 3.76
C ASP A 140 1.41 2.29 4.43
N ILE A 141 2.34 1.42 4.03
CA ILE A 141 2.57 0.13 4.70
C ILE A 141 2.96 0.33 6.16
N GLY A 142 3.74 1.36 6.48
CA GLY A 142 4.08 1.71 7.87
C GLY A 142 2.83 2.01 8.71
N PHE A 143 1.90 2.79 8.17
CA PHE A 143 0.63 3.11 8.83
C PHE A 143 -0.33 1.93 8.86
N LEU A 144 -0.39 1.12 7.80
CA LEU A 144 -1.18 -0.11 7.78
C LEU A 144 -0.69 -1.09 8.86
N GLN A 145 0.62 -1.25 9.02
CA GLN A 145 1.20 -2.09 10.07
C GLN A 145 0.91 -1.54 11.47
N GLN A 146 0.96 -0.20 11.66
CA GLN A 146 0.54 0.43 12.90
C GLN A 146 -0.92 0.06 13.22
N MET A 147 -1.84 0.29 12.26
CA MET A 147 -3.27 -0.02 12.39
C MET A 147 -3.50 -1.50 12.75
N MET A 148 -2.87 -2.43 12.02
CA MET A 148 -3.02 -3.87 12.27
C MET A 148 -2.45 -4.29 13.62
N ASN A 149 -1.32 -3.69 14.06
CA ASN A 149 -0.76 -3.91 15.39
C ASN A 149 -1.72 -3.43 16.50
N TYR A 150 -2.23 -2.21 16.37
CA TYR A 150 -3.13 -1.61 17.35
C TYR A 150 -4.47 -2.35 17.44
N ALA A 151 -4.96 -2.84 16.30
CA ALA A 151 -6.14 -3.68 16.26
C ALA A 151 -5.93 -5.12 16.78
N GLY A 152 -4.67 -5.56 16.95
CA GLY A 152 -4.33 -6.96 17.28
C GLY A 152 -4.53 -7.93 16.12
N LEU A 153 -4.51 -7.45 14.86
CA LEU A 153 -4.84 -8.21 13.64
C LEU A 153 -3.63 -8.58 12.77
N MET A 154 -2.39 -8.43 13.28
CA MET A 154 -1.19 -8.78 12.50
C MET A 154 -1.18 -10.23 12.00
N ALA A 155 -1.66 -11.18 12.79
CA ALA A 155 -1.74 -12.58 12.35
C ALA A 155 -2.73 -12.78 11.21
N GLU A 156 -3.86 -12.07 11.23
CA GLU A 156 -4.85 -12.10 10.14
C GLU A 156 -4.34 -11.36 8.90
N PHE A 157 -3.62 -10.27 9.07
CA PHE A 157 -2.95 -9.55 7.99
C PHE A 157 -1.97 -10.46 7.24
N GLU A 158 -1.08 -11.16 7.97
CA GLU A 158 -0.13 -12.14 7.40
C GLU A 158 -0.84 -13.29 6.65
N LYS A 159 -1.98 -13.78 7.19
CA LYS A 159 -2.74 -14.83 6.53
C LYS A 159 -3.44 -14.36 5.26
N THR A 160 -3.85 -13.11 5.21
CA THR A 160 -4.71 -12.58 4.14
C THR A 160 -3.90 -12.02 2.97
N PHE A 161 -2.87 -11.24 3.24
CA PHE A 161 -2.06 -10.59 2.21
C PHE A 161 -0.85 -11.43 1.79
N ALA A 162 -0.38 -11.23 0.55
CA ALA A 162 0.87 -11.78 0.09
C ALA A 162 2.04 -11.10 0.80
N GLY A 163 3.05 -11.87 1.17
CA GLY A 163 4.23 -11.32 1.83
C GLY A 163 5.19 -12.40 2.29
N THR A 164 6.29 -11.97 2.87
CA THR A 164 7.35 -12.80 3.46
C THR A 164 7.65 -12.34 4.88
N LYS A 165 8.39 -13.13 5.62
CA LYS A 165 8.96 -12.71 6.91
C LYS A 165 10.40 -12.27 6.70
N ASP A 166 10.76 -11.17 7.36
CA ASP A 166 12.16 -10.75 7.44
C ASP A 166 12.97 -11.67 8.39
N TYR A 167 14.25 -11.36 8.52
CA TYR A 167 15.15 -12.11 9.41
C TYR A 167 14.68 -12.16 10.87
N TYR A 168 13.95 -11.14 11.31
CA TYR A 168 13.44 -11.04 12.69
C TYR A 168 12.05 -11.66 12.86
N GLY A 169 11.48 -12.20 11.78
CA GLY A 169 10.15 -12.84 11.79
C GLY A 169 8.98 -11.86 11.60
N HIS A 170 9.25 -10.58 11.28
CA HIS A 170 8.21 -9.60 11.00
C HIS A 170 7.68 -9.76 9.58
N PHE A 171 6.36 -9.67 9.45
CA PHE A 171 5.70 -9.76 8.15
C PHE A 171 6.00 -8.52 7.30
N GLN A 172 6.47 -8.77 6.09
CA GLN A 172 6.71 -7.78 5.05
C GLN A 172 5.74 -8.06 3.91
N PRO A 173 4.68 -7.26 3.72
CA PRO A 173 3.73 -7.44 2.62
C PRO A 173 4.43 -7.22 1.28
N HIS A 174 4.03 -8.01 0.27
CA HIS A 174 4.45 -7.73 -1.10
C HIS A 174 3.68 -6.54 -1.65
N TYR A 175 4.37 -5.70 -2.42
CA TYR A 175 3.76 -4.51 -2.98
C TYR A 175 4.29 -4.17 -4.38
N ILE A 176 3.53 -3.34 -5.07
CA ILE A 176 3.94 -2.63 -6.29
C ILE A 176 3.97 -1.15 -5.95
N ASP A 177 5.14 -0.52 -6.07
CA ASP A 177 5.31 0.92 -5.97
C ASP A 177 5.29 1.53 -7.37
N THR A 178 4.33 2.42 -7.64
CA THR A 178 4.19 3.08 -8.94
C THR A 178 5.40 3.92 -9.30
N ILE A 179 6.14 4.49 -8.33
CA ILE A 179 7.40 5.21 -8.58
C ILE A 179 8.44 4.27 -9.23
N LEU A 180 8.57 3.03 -8.73
CA LEU A 180 9.54 2.09 -9.27
C LEU A 180 9.16 1.61 -10.68
N ILE A 181 7.88 1.34 -10.90
CA ILE A 181 7.37 0.97 -12.22
C ILE A 181 7.50 2.14 -13.20
N GLY A 182 7.20 3.36 -12.77
CA GLY A 182 7.38 4.57 -13.57
C GLY A 182 8.82 4.78 -14.01
N ARG A 183 9.78 4.59 -13.11
CA ARG A 183 11.22 4.64 -13.44
C ARG A 183 11.61 3.63 -14.50
N LEU A 184 11.01 2.44 -14.48
CA LEU A 184 11.24 1.42 -15.50
C LEU A 184 10.55 1.78 -16.83
N ALA A 185 9.29 2.21 -16.79
CA ALA A 185 8.49 2.53 -17.97
C ALA A 185 9.02 3.74 -18.76
N PHE A 186 9.65 4.69 -18.06
CA PHE A 186 10.18 5.92 -18.65
C PHE A 186 11.71 6.02 -18.59
N ALA A 187 12.41 4.91 -18.42
CA ALA A 187 13.87 4.91 -18.31
C ALA A 187 14.61 5.59 -19.49
N ALA A 188 14.02 5.59 -20.69
CA ALA A 188 14.57 6.22 -21.89
C ALA A 188 14.01 7.63 -22.15
N ASP A 189 13.03 8.08 -21.36
CA ASP A 189 12.36 9.37 -21.56
C ASP A 189 13.08 10.45 -20.74
N LYS A 190 13.70 11.39 -21.44
CA LYS A 190 14.49 12.47 -20.82
C LYS A 190 13.61 13.60 -20.27
N GLU A 191 12.34 13.64 -20.62
CA GLU A 191 11.42 14.71 -20.22
C GLU A 191 10.77 14.41 -18.86
N VAL A 192 10.78 13.14 -18.43
CA VAL A 192 10.25 12.76 -17.13
C VAL A 192 11.25 13.08 -16.03
N THR A 193 11.03 14.20 -15.36
CA THR A 193 11.91 14.70 -14.27
C THR A 193 11.40 14.42 -12.88
N SER A 194 10.15 13.99 -12.74
CA SER A 194 9.49 13.70 -11.45
C SER A 194 8.50 12.55 -11.59
N TYR A 195 8.38 11.77 -10.50
CA TYR A 195 7.40 10.68 -10.36
C TYR A 195 6.36 11.00 -9.27
N LYS A 196 6.16 12.27 -8.91
CA LYS A 196 5.02 12.67 -8.08
C LYS A 196 3.72 12.38 -8.82
N LEU A 197 2.71 11.91 -8.07
CA LEU A 197 1.45 11.44 -8.66
C LEU A 197 0.80 12.49 -9.56
N GLU A 198 0.70 13.74 -9.10
CA GLU A 198 0.06 14.83 -9.85
C GLU A 198 0.79 15.12 -11.19
N ILE A 199 2.14 15.06 -11.16
CA ILE A 199 2.96 15.32 -12.34
C ILE A 199 2.81 14.19 -13.34
N VAL A 200 2.89 12.96 -12.87
CA VAL A 200 2.79 11.77 -13.73
C VAL A 200 1.37 11.62 -14.29
N ALA A 201 0.35 11.78 -13.46
CA ALA A 201 -1.05 11.73 -13.90
C ALA A 201 -1.29 12.75 -15.03
N SER A 202 -0.89 14.01 -14.82
CA SER A 202 -0.98 15.06 -15.83
C SER A 202 -0.25 14.71 -17.13
N GLN A 203 0.97 14.16 -17.06
CA GLN A 203 1.74 13.76 -18.25
C GLN A 203 1.10 12.60 -19.02
N LEU A 204 0.38 11.73 -18.34
CA LEU A 204 -0.29 10.57 -18.92
C LEU A 204 -1.72 10.85 -19.36
N GLY A 205 -2.25 12.05 -19.06
CA GLY A 205 -3.66 12.39 -19.31
C GLY A 205 -4.61 11.62 -18.39
N VAL A 206 -4.15 11.26 -17.19
CA VAL A 206 -4.97 10.70 -16.13
C VAL A 206 -5.55 11.85 -15.30
N ASP A 207 -6.85 11.87 -15.15
CA ASP A 207 -7.53 12.86 -14.32
C ASP A 207 -7.21 12.60 -12.85
N LEU A 208 -6.86 13.66 -12.13
CA LEU A 208 -6.67 13.66 -10.69
C LEU A 208 -7.52 14.80 -10.13
N ASP A 209 -8.81 14.51 -9.96
CA ASP A 209 -9.74 15.39 -9.28
C ASP A 209 -9.56 15.25 -7.77
N ASP A 210 -9.61 16.35 -7.04
CA ASP A 210 -9.47 16.37 -5.57
C ASP A 210 -8.18 15.68 -5.05
N ALA A 211 -7.01 16.10 -5.57
CA ALA A 211 -5.72 15.69 -5.01
C ALA A 211 -5.71 15.85 -3.48
N HIS A 212 -5.14 14.84 -2.77
CA HIS A 212 -5.13 14.74 -1.30
C HIS A 212 -6.47 14.31 -0.66
N ASP A 213 -7.32 13.62 -1.45
CA ASP A 213 -8.32 12.68 -0.92
C ASP A 213 -7.84 11.26 -1.22
N ALA A 214 -7.68 10.43 -0.21
CA ALA A 214 -7.12 9.10 -0.35
C ALA A 214 -7.81 8.24 -1.44
N ALA A 215 -9.11 8.39 -1.67
CA ALA A 215 -9.83 7.65 -2.71
C ALA A 215 -9.49 8.13 -4.12
N ALA A 216 -9.34 9.45 -4.32
CA ALA A 216 -8.91 10.04 -5.58
C ALA A 216 -7.46 9.61 -5.91
N ASP A 217 -6.57 9.66 -4.91
CA ASP A 217 -5.17 9.29 -5.06
C ASP A 217 -4.98 7.80 -5.37
N VAL A 218 -5.76 6.89 -4.74
CA VAL A 218 -5.80 5.47 -5.11
C VAL A 218 -6.26 5.28 -6.55
N THR A 219 -7.32 5.96 -6.97
CA THR A 219 -7.86 5.84 -8.33
C THR A 219 -6.82 6.27 -9.35
N ALA A 220 -6.25 7.47 -9.21
CA ALA A 220 -5.20 7.97 -10.10
C ALA A 220 -3.95 7.07 -10.11
N THR A 221 -3.56 6.54 -8.94
CA THR A 221 -2.44 5.59 -8.81
C THR A 221 -2.67 4.32 -9.62
N LEU A 222 -3.87 3.74 -9.57
CA LEU A 222 -4.22 2.54 -10.34
C LEU A 222 -4.30 2.83 -11.85
N ASP A 223 -4.84 3.98 -12.26
CA ASP A 223 -4.92 4.39 -13.65
C ASP A 223 -3.52 4.64 -14.24
N VAL A 224 -2.66 5.35 -13.52
CA VAL A 224 -1.24 5.53 -13.87
C VAL A 224 -0.54 4.18 -14.04
N LEU A 225 -0.75 3.24 -13.11
CA LEU A 225 -0.16 1.90 -13.19
C LEU A 225 -0.73 1.11 -14.38
N GLY A 226 -2.00 1.27 -14.71
CA GLY A 226 -2.64 0.71 -15.89
C GLY A 226 -1.93 1.17 -17.18
N VAL A 227 -1.64 2.47 -17.30
CA VAL A 227 -0.86 3.04 -18.44
C VAL A 227 0.56 2.48 -18.44
N TYR A 228 1.26 2.44 -17.32
CA TYR A 228 2.62 1.90 -17.24
C TYR A 228 2.67 0.45 -17.71
N THR A 229 1.77 -0.39 -17.22
CA THR A 229 1.75 -1.80 -17.57
C THR A 229 1.34 -2.02 -19.01
N SER A 230 0.45 -1.20 -19.58
CA SER A 230 0.14 -1.22 -21.01
C SER A 230 1.38 -0.95 -21.85
N ARG A 231 2.18 0.07 -21.51
CA ARG A 231 3.46 0.35 -22.18
C ARG A 231 4.45 -0.81 -22.06
N LEU A 232 4.54 -1.44 -20.90
CA LEU A 232 5.45 -2.57 -20.67
C LEU A 232 5.00 -3.87 -21.37
N ARG A 233 3.68 -4.07 -21.51
CA ARG A 233 3.11 -5.26 -22.18
C ARG A 233 3.05 -5.13 -23.69
N ASN A 234 2.72 -3.94 -24.19
CA ASN A 234 2.59 -3.65 -25.63
C ASN A 234 3.93 -3.21 -26.18
N ASN A 235 4.89 -4.08 -26.22
CA ASN A 235 6.25 -3.84 -26.69
C ASN A 235 6.32 -3.62 -28.21
N GLU A 236 5.54 -2.69 -28.75
CA GLU A 236 5.62 -2.24 -30.13
C GLU A 236 6.92 -1.44 -30.31
N GLY A 237 8.00 -2.15 -30.53
CA GLY A 237 9.31 -1.56 -30.79
C GLY A 237 10.48 -2.12 -29.98
N ALA A 238 10.26 -2.99 -29.01
CA ALA A 238 11.35 -3.76 -28.46
C ALA A 238 11.74 -4.87 -29.43
N THR A 239 12.63 -4.54 -30.33
CA THR A 239 13.51 -5.58 -30.91
C THR A 239 14.12 -6.30 -29.74
N MET A 240 13.71 -7.56 -29.52
CA MET A 240 14.46 -8.46 -28.66
C MET A 240 15.88 -8.50 -29.23
N VAL A 241 16.75 -7.66 -28.67
CA VAL A 241 18.18 -7.86 -28.82
C VAL A 241 18.48 -9.10 -28.00
N THR A 242 18.30 -10.25 -28.63
CA THR A 242 18.95 -11.49 -28.19
C THR A 242 20.44 -11.23 -28.38
N GLN A 243 21.07 -10.55 -27.40
CA GLN A 243 22.49 -10.64 -27.27
C GLN A 243 22.78 -12.12 -27.11
N GLN A 244 23.41 -12.74 -28.13
CA GLN A 244 24.02 -14.04 -27.98
C GLN A 244 24.98 -13.93 -26.79
N ARG A 245 24.53 -14.40 -25.62
CA ARG A 245 25.38 -14.48 -24.46
C ARG A 245 26.48 -15.45 -24.81
N ASP A 246 27.70 -14.91 -24.97
CA ASP A 246 28.89 -15.70 -25.11
C ASP A 246 28.94 -16.73 -23.95
N LYS A 247 28.85 -18.01 -24.28
CA LYS A 247 28.74 -19.10 -23.30
C LYS A 247 30.03 -19.40 -22.52
N THR A 248 31.00 -18.48 -22.56
CA THR A 248 32.21 -18.60 -21.74
C THR A 248 31.91 -18.23 -20.30
N ARG A 249 31.51 -19.24 -19.51
CA ARG A 249 31.49 -19.13 -18.05
C ARG A 249 32.90 -18.87 -17.54
N LYS A 250 33.24 -17.64 -17.22
CA LYS A 250 34.42 -17.35 -16.41
C LYS A 250 34.08 -17.78 -14.97
N HIS A 251 34.67 -18.94 -14.57
CA HIS A 251 34.68 -19.31 -13.16
C HIS A 251 35.59 -18.32 -12.41
N PHE A 252 35.02 -17.50 -11.55
CA PHE A 252 35.81 -16.83 -10.53
C PHE A 252 36.27 -17.89 -9.54
N LYS A 253 37.60 -18.16 -9.51
CA LYS A 253 38.23 -18.87 -8.39
C LYS A 253 38.32 -17.87 -7.23
N ILE A 254 37.72 -18.23 -6.08
CA ILE A 254 37.95 -17.57 -4.80
C ILE A 254 39.35 -17.92 -4.31
#